data_92881424f30ae38ce06ec26eab4c34f0
#
_entry.id   92881424f30ae38ce06ec26eab4c34f0
#
_cell.length_a   1.000
_cell.length_b   1.000
_cell.length_c   1.000
_cell.angle_alpha   90.00
_cell.angle_beta   90.00
_cell.angle_gamma   90.00
#
_symmetry.space_group_name_H-M   'P 1'
#
loop_
_entity.id
_entity.type
_entity.pdbx_description
1 polymer ?
#
loop_
_entity_poly.entity_id
_entity_poly.type
_entity_poly.pdbx_seq_one_letter_code
_entity_poly.pdbx_strand_id
1 'polypeptide(L)'
;MPELAEASKKNRAWACYDCGKCTATCPVARAGGTCTPRRNVLAARLGQRQEILTNGTLFNCLTCGLCDRRCPADVAYTELVRSLRELSFREGVEPECPHGGALQSMMRIMAKGEMKQDRLSWLDDELKTSPDKGEVSFWTGCTMYYDAFFPEF
;
A
#
# COMPACT_ATOMS: atom_id res chain seq x y z
N MET A 1 13.23 -12.15 -14.38
CA MET A 1 12.57 -11.24 -15.34
C MET A 1 11.12 -11.60 -15.67
N PRO A 2 10.63 -12.83 -15.46
CA PRO A 2 9.26 -13.17 -15.83
C PRO A 2 8.19 -12.38 -15.07
N GLU A 3 8.39 -12.14 -13.78
CA GLU A 3 7.37 -11.51 -12.92
C GLU A 3 7.01 -10.06 -13.28
N LEU A 4 7.99 -9.21 -13.61
CA LEU A 4 7.72 -7.84 -14.06
C LEU A 4 7.01 -7.83 -15.42
N ALA A 5 7.44 -8.70 -16.33
CA ALA A 5 6.81 -8.85 -17.64
C ALA A 5 5.37 -9.38 -17.51
N GLU A 6 5.14 -10.31 -16.59
CA GLU A 6 3.82 -10.84 -16.28
C GLU A 6 2.90 -9.76 -15.68
N ALA A 7 3.38 -9.01 -14.68
CA ALA A 7 2.65 -7.88 -14.12
C ALA A 7 2.30 -6.84 -15.19
N SER A 8 3.24 -6.51 -16.07
CA SER A 8 3.04 -5.59 -17.20
C SER A 8 1.99 -6.11 -18.18
N LYS A 9 2.05 -7.40 -18.52
CA LYS A 9 1.11 -8.06 -19.43
C LYS A 9 -0.29 -8.13 -18.84
N LYS A 10 -0.41 -8.63 -17.61
CA LYS A 10 -1.69 -8.78 -16.88
C LYS A 10 -2.44 -7.46 -16.77
N ASN A 11 -1.73 -6.37 -16.52
CA ASN A 11 -2.32 -5.04 -16.29
C ASN A 11 -2.30 -4.16 -17.55
N ARG A 12 -2.10 -4.73 -18.72
CA ARG A 12 -2.13 -4.06 -20.03
C ARG A 12 -1.18 -2.87 -20.15
N ALA A 13 -0.07 -2.85 -19.41
CA ALA A 13 0.93 -1.77 -19.51
C ALA A 13 1.49 -1.62 -20.93
N TRP A 14 1.54 -2.70 -21.70
CA TRP A 14 1.96 -2.73 -23.11
C TRP A 14 1.07 -1.86 -24.02
N ALA A 15 -0.22 -1.66 -23.68
CA ALA A 15 -1.17 -0.88 -24.46
C ALA A 15 -1.04 0.64 -24.23
N CYS A 16 -0.17 1.07 -23.33
CA CYS A 16 -0.02 2.48 -22.96
C CYS A 16 0.37 3.34 -24.15
N TYR A 17 -0.41 4.42 -24.42
CA TYR A 17 -0.12 5.42 -25.46
C TYR A 17 0.86 6.50 -25.01
N ASP A 18 1.34 6.44 -23.79
CA ASP A 18 2.22 7.46 -23.20
C ASP A 18 1.63 8.89 -23.19
N CYS A 19 0.31 9.02 -23.18
CA CYS A 19 -0.41 10.30 -23.33
C CYS A 19 -0.39 11.20 -22.09
N GLY A 20 0.05 10.74 -20.94
CA GLY A 20 0.19 11.51 -19.70
C GLY A 20 -1.08 11.79 -18.91
N LYS A 21 -2.29 11.42 -19.38
CA LYS A 21 -3.57 11.68 -18.69
C LYS A 21 -3.59 11.14 -17.25
N CYS A 22 -3.00 9.97 -17.01
CA CYS A 22 -2.90 9.35 -15.70
C CYS A 22 -2.11 10.20 -14.70
N THR A 23 -0.99 10.80 -15.11
CA THR A 23 -0.19 11.71 -14.27
C THR A 23 -0.90 13.04 -14.07
N ALA A 24 -1.49 13.62 -15.12
CA ALA A 24 -2.22 14.88 -15.03
C ALA A 24 -3.45 14.81 -14.09
N THR A 25 -4.09 13.64 -13.98
CA THR A 25 -5.23 13.44 -13.06
C THR A 25 -4.82 12.98 -11.66
N CYS A 26 -3.55 12.61 -11.44
CA CYS A 26 -3.08 12.08 -10.16
C CYS A 26 -3.08 13.15 -9.07
N PRO A 27 -3.81 12.96 -7.95
CA PRO A 27 -3.85 13.94 -6.87
C PRO A 27 -2.48 14.16 -6.23
N VAL A 28 -1.66 13.10 -6.10
CA VAL A 28 -0.29 13.22 -5.56
C VAL A 28 0.60 14.04 -6.48
N ALA A 29 0.58 13.77 -7.80
CA ALA A 29 1.36 14.54 -8.75
C ALA A 29 0.94 16.01 -8.79
N ARG A 30 -0.37 16.30 -8.71
CA ARG A 30 -0.92 17.66 -8.68
C ARG A 30 -0.56 18.44 -7.41
N ALA A 31 -0.38 17.73 -6.30
CA ALA A 31 0.10 18.32 -5.04
C ALA A 31 1.64 18.46 -4.98
N GLY A 32 2.34 18.25 -6.08
CA GLY A 32 3.81 18.33 -6.14
C GLY A 32 4.55 17.09 -5.62
N GLY A 33 3.81 16.01 -5.34
CA GLY A 33 4.41 14.75 -4.91
C GLY A 33 5.06 13.96 -6.06
N THR A 34 5.88 13.00 -5.71
CA THR A 34 6.74 12.25 -6.66
C THR A 34 6.05 11.09 -7.38
N CYS A 35 4.73 10.88 -7.18
CA CYS A 35 4.00 9.82 -7.88
C CYS A 35 3.76 10.19 -9.35
N THR A 36 4.36 9.44 -10.26
CA THR A 36 4.21 9.63 -11.71
C THR A 36 3.71 8.35 -12.38
N PRO A 37 2.38 8.11 -12.42
CA PRO A 37 1.81 6.89 -13.00
C PRO A 37 2.31 6.59 -14.41
N ARG A 38 2.41 7.61 -15.28
CA ARG A 38 2.95 7.48 -16.64
C ARG A 38 4.34 6.85 -16.65
N ARG A 39 5.28 7.39 -15.83
CA ARG A 39 6.66 6.90 -15.76
C ARG A 39 6.71 5.45 -15.29
N ASN A 40 5.92 5.11 -14.29
CA ASN A 40 5.86 3.74 -13.76
C ASN A 40 5.34 2.74 -14.80
N VAL A 41 4.29 3.11 -15.56
CA VAL A 41 3.78 2.27 -16.65
C VAL A 41 4.83 2.09 -17.74
N LEU A 42 5.49 3.17 -18.16
CA LEU A 42 6.50 3.13 -19.20
C LEU A 42 7.70 2.27 -18.78
N ALA A 43 8.19 2.46 -17.56
CA ALA A 43 9.31 1.70 -17.03
C ALA A 43 8.96 0.20 -16.86
N ALA A 44 7.72 -0.13 -16.45
CA ALA A 44 7.25 -1.51 -16.41
C ALA A 44 7.19 -2.15 -17.81
N ARG A 45 6.69 -1.40 -18.79
CA ARG A 45 6.62 -1.84 -20.19
C ARG A 45 8.00 -2.07 -20.79
N LEU A 46 8.98 -1.22 -20.46
CA LEU A 46 10.36 -1.33 -20.94
C LEU A 46 11.22 -2.30 -20.12
N GLY A 47 10.68 -2.92 -19.09
CA GLY A 47 11.40 -3.85 -18.23
C GLY A 47 12.48 -3.20 -17.35
N GLN A 48 12.37 -1.90 -17.09
CA GLN A 48 13.33 -1.12 -16.29
C GLN A 48 13.15 -1.44 -14.78
N ARG A 49 13.48 -2.67 -14.41
CA ARG A 49 13.26 -3.22 -13.06
C ARG A 49 13.91 -2.36 -11.98
N GLN A 50 15.18 -2.03 -12.13
CA GLN A 50 15.93 -1.28 -11.13
C GLN A 50 15.28 0.08 -10.86
N GLU A 51 14.94 0.82 -11.92
CA GLU A 51 14.33 2.13 -11.79
C GLU A 51 12.98 2.08 -11.06
N ILE A 52 12.15 1.06 -11.35
CA ILE A 52 10.81 0.95 -10.75
C ILE A 52 10.89 0.52 -9.30
N LEU A 53 11.65 -0.54 -9.01
CA LEU A 53 11.55 -1.23 -7.72
C LEU A 53 12.31 -0.53 -6.61
N THR A 54 13.32 0.28 -6.93
CA THR A 54 14.22 0.88 -5.93
C THR A 54 13.98 2.36 -5.63
N ASN A 55 13.18 3.06 -6.45
CA ASN A 55 13.04 4.52 -6.33
C ASN A 55 12.00 4.99 -5.28
N GLY A 56 11.31 4.08 -4.60
CA GLY A 56 10.34 4.40 -3.55
C GLY A 56 9.04 5.08 -4.03
N THR A 57 9.01 5.63 -5.25
CA THR A 57 7.85 6.41 -5.75
C THR A 57 6.57 5.60 -5.91
N LEU A 58 6.69 4.26 -6.02
CA LEU A 58 5.55 3.35 -6.07
C LEU A 58 4.65 3.48 -4.83
N PHE A 59 5.26 3.72 -3.66
CA PHE A 59 4.55 3.77 -2.39
C PHE A 59 3.80 5.08 -2.17
N ASN A 60 4.10 6.12 -2.95
CA ASN A 60 3.40 7.40 -2.91
C ASN A 60 2.04 7.36 -3.64
N CYS A 61 1.72 6.29 -4.35
CA CYS A 61 0.43 6.11 -4.99
C CYS A 61 -0.67 5.82 -3.96
N LEU A 62 -1.75 6.61 -3.98
CA LEU A 62 -2.92 6.43 -3.11
C LEU A 62 -3.86 5.29 -3.54
N THR A 63 -3.58 4.61 -4.64
CA THR A 63 -4.45 3.58 -5.23
C THR A 63 -5.91 4.01 -5.43
N CYS A 64 -6.16 5.29 -5.67
CA CYS A 64 -7.49 5.89 -5.76
C CYS A 64 -8.25 5.57 -7.07
N GLY A 65 -7.62 4.95 -8.06
CA GLY A 65 -8.21 4.51 -9.33
C GLY A 65 -8.55 5.62 -10.33
N LEU A 66 -8.22 6.90 -10.06
CA LEU A 66 -8.52 7.99 -10.99
C LEU A 66 -7.78 7.86 -12.32
N CYS A 67 -6.53 7.36 -12.28
CA CYS A 67 -5.74 7.11 -13.49
C CYS A 67 -6.34 6.01 -14.36
N ASP A 68 -6.88 4.94 -13.76
CA ASP A 68 -7.51 3.83 -14.47
C ASP A 68 -8.74 4.31 -15.22
N ARG A 69 -9.62 5.07 -14.55
CA ARG A 69 -10.86 5.63 -15.16
C ARG A 69 -10.58 6.61 -16.29
N ARG A 70 -9.42 7.24 -16.32
CA ARG A 70 -9.03 8.23 -17.35
C ARG A 70 -8.17 7.65 -18.44
N CYS A 71 -7.79 6.38 -18.35
CA CYS A 71 -6.89 5.74 -19.31
C CYS A 71 -7.62 5.39 -20.61
N PRO A 72 -7.25 5.98 -21.77
CA PRO A 72 -7.87 5.65 -23.04
C PRO A 72 -7.46 4.28 -23.58
N ALA A 73 -6.38 3.71 -23.04
CA ALA A 73 -5.84 2.39 -23.39
C ALA A 73 -6.25 1.31 -22.38
N ASP A 74 -7.06 1.67 -21.40
CA ASP A 74 -7.57 0.76 -20.37
C ASP A 74 -6.43 0.01 -19.65
N VAL A 75 -5.37 0.74 -19.29
CA VAL A 75 -4.28 0.22 -18.46
C VAL A 75 -4.74 0.22 -17.00
N ALA A 76 -4.74 -0.95 -16.37
CA ALA A 76 -5.09 -1.11 -14.96
C ALA A 76 -3.92 -0.71 -14.06
N TYR A 77 -3.64 0.59 -13.96
CA TYR A 77 -2.48 1.09 -13.22
C TYR A 77 -2.54 0.77 -11.73
N THR A 78 -3.73 0.82 -11.12
CA THR A 78 -3.89 0.51 -9.68
C THR A 78 -3.45 -0.92 -9.36
N GLU A 79 -3.80 -1.88 -10.21
CA GLU A 79 -3.38 -3.27 -10.04
C GLU A 79 -1.89 -3.45 -10.42
N LEU A 80 -1.41 -2.72 -11.43
CA LEU A 80 -0.01 -2.73 -11.79
C LEU A 80 0.86 -2.26 -10.61
N VAL A 81 0.52 -1.12 -9.99
CA VAL A 81 1.32 -0.59 -8.87
C VAL A 81 1.30 -1.49 -7.65
N ARG A 82 0.21 -2.22 -7.40
CA ARG A 82 0.16 -3.25 -6.34
C ARG A 82 1.14 -4.39 -6.62
N SER A 83 1.13 -4.92 -7.84
CA SER A 83 2.08 -5.95 -8.25
C SER A 83 3.54 -5.47 -8.18
N LEU A 84 3.80 -4.22 -8.58
CA LEU A 84 5.14 -3.64 -8.49
C LEU A 84 5.60 -3.44 -7.04
N ARG A 85 4.71 -3.04 -6.14
CA ARG A 85 5.01 -2.96 -4.69
C ARG A 85 5.36 -4.32 -4.10
N GLU A 86 4.62 -5.36 -4.47
CA GLU A 86 4.92 -6.72 -4.04
C GLU A 86 6.32 -7.14 -4.48
N LEU A 87 6.68 -6.87 -5.75
CA LEU A 87 8.02 -7.14 -6.25
C LEU A 87 9.09 -6.32 -5.52
N SER A 88 8.83 -5.04 -5.22
CA SER A 88 9.75 -4.19 -4.43
C SER A 88 10.01 -4.77 -3.04
N PHE A 89 8.97 -5.21 -2.35
CA PHE A 89 9.12 -5.86 -1.03
C PHE A 89 9.97 -7.12 -1.10
N ARG A 90 9.81 -7.93 -2.13
CA ARG A 90 10.64 -9.13 -2.34
C ARG A 90 12.12 -8.79 -2.59
N GLU A 91 12.39 -7.60 -3.14
CA GLU A 91 13.75 -7.04 -3.31
C GLU A 91 14.29 -6.37 -2.04
N GLY A 92 13.52 -6.36 -0.94
CA GLY A 92 13.90 -5.71 0.31
C GLY A 92 13.70 -4.19 0.33
N VAL A 93 12.99 -3.63 -0.67
CA VAL A 93 12.66 -2.20 -0.72
C VAL A 93 11.37 -1.95 0.04
N GLU A 94 11.46 -1.13 1.07
CA GLU A 94 10.33 -0.71 1.89
C GLU A 94 9.97 0.76 1.64
N PRO A 95 8.69 1.15 1.83
CA PRO A 95 8.30 2.55 1.77
C PRO A 95 8.97 3.35 2.88
N GLU A 96 9.27 4.62 2.61
CA GLU A 96 9.61 5.55 3.68
C GLU A 96 8.44 5.65 4.67
N CYS A 97 8.73 5.44 5.94
CA CYS A 97 7.73 5.60 6.99
C CYS A 97 7.73 7.04 7.48
N PRO A 98 6.63 7.80 7.28
CA PRO A 98 6.54 9.19 7.75
C PRO A 98 6.64 9.32 9.28
N HIS A 99 6.47 8.20 10.01
CA HIS A 99 6.56 8.13 11.47
C HIS A 99 7.94 7.62 11.95
N GLY A 100 9.01 7.82 11.18
CA GLY A 100 10.37 7.40 11.56
C GLY A 100 10.57 5.89 11.73
N GLY A 101 9.74 5.07 11.07
CA GLY A 101 9.80 3.61 11.15
C GLY A 101 8.95 2.99 12.26
N ALA A 102 8.24 3.78 13.06
CA ALA A 102 7.44 3.28 14.18
C ALA A 102 6.38 2.25 13.74
N LEU A 103 5.60 2.56 12.70
CA LEU A 103 4.55 1.65 12.22
C LEU A 103 5.12 0.33 11.68
N GLN A 104 6.18 0.37 10.87
CA GLN A 104 6.82 -0.84 10.37
C GLN A 104 7.42 -1.67 11.50
N SER A 105 8.03 -1.03 12.50
CA SER A 105 8.58 -1.72 13.67
C SER A 105 7.47 -2.41 14.47
N MET A 106 6.37 -1.72 14.71
CA MET A 106 5.20 -2.32 15.39
C MET A 106 4.63 -3.51 14.60
N MET A 107 4.46 -3.37 13.28
CA MET A 107 3.96 -4.45 12.43
C MET A 107 4.90 -5.68 12.48
N ARG A 108 6.21 -5.48 12.45
CA ARG A 108 7.21 -6.56 12.57
C ARG A 108 7.16 -7.24 13.93
N ILE A 109 6.99 -6.46 15.01
CA ILE A 109 6.85 -6.99 16.37
C ILE A 109 5.56 -7.81 16.47
N MET A 110 4.46 -7.30 15.97
CA MET A 110 3.15 -7.99 15.99
C MET A 110 3.15 -9.28 15.17
N ALA A 111 3.94 -9.35 14.10
CA ALA A 111 4.05 -10.54 13.26
C ALA A 111 4.86 -11.68 13.93
N LYS A 112 5.57 -11.38 15.03
CA LYS A 112 6.31 -12.41 15.79
C LYS A 112 5.33 -13.22 16.63
N GLY A 113 5.13 -14.51 16.29
CA GLY A 113 4.22 -15.41 16.99
C GLY A 113 4.61 -15.75 18.43
N GLU A 114 5.81 -15.36 18.87
CA GLU A 114 6.31 -15.60 20.24
C GLU A 114 5.76 -14.58 21.26
N MET A 115 5.20 -13.46 20.81
CA MET A 115 4.66 -12.45 21.71
C MET A 115 3.25 -12.82 22.17
N LYS A 116 3.09 -13.01 23.47
CA LYS A 116 1.75 -13.07 24.09
C LYS A 116 1.13 -11.67 24.00
N GLN A 117 0.11 -11.55 23.18
CA GLN A 117 -0.64 -10.31 23.02
C GLN A 117 -1.94 -10.39 23.84
N ASP A 118 -2.04 -9.60 24.88
CA ASP A 118 -3.32 -9.40 25.58
C ASP A 118 -4.06 -8.24 24.92
N ARG A 119 -4.79 -8.56 23.84
CA ARG A 119 -5.53 -7.59 23.03
C ARG A 119 -6.77 -7.04 23.71
N LEU A 120 -7.15 -7.60 24.83
CA LEU A 120 -8.36 -7.23 25.57
C LEU A 120 -8.05 -6.54 26.89
N SER A 121 -6.77 -6.27 27.20
CA SER A 121 -6.34 -5.65 28.46
C SER A 121 -6.92 -4.24 28.70
N TRP A 122 -7.28 -3.54 27.62
CA TRP A 122 -7.89 -2.20 27.66
C TRP A 122 -9.41 -2.22 27.93
N LEU A 123 -10.06 -3.41 27.84
CA LEU A 123 -11.50 -3.54 28.08
C LEU A 123 -11.79 -3.68 29.57
N ASP A 124 -12.85 -3.00 30.01
CA ASP A 124 -13.43 -3.24 31.32
C ASP A 124 -13.99 -4.67 31.42
N ASP A 125 -14.04 -5.21 32.64
CA ASP A 125 -14.45 -6.59 32.86
C ASP A 125 -15.89 -6.86 32.39
N GLU A 126 -16.77 -5.89 32.46
CA GLU A 126 -18.14 -5.99 31.92
C GLU A 126 -18.15 -6.20 30.41
N LEU A 127 -17.24 -5.55 29.66
CA LEU A 127 -17.14 -5.68 28.23
C LEU A 127 -16.41 -6.96 27.79
N LYS A 128 -15.51 -7.48 28.61
CA LYS A 128 -14.83 -8.77 28.35
C LYS A 128 -15.78 -9.96 28.36
N THR A 129 -16.90 -9.84 29.04
CA THR A 129 -17.93 -10.89 29.12
C THR A 129 -18.94 -10.83 27.98
N SER A 130 -18.78 -9.91 27.06
CA SER A 130 -19.67 -9.77 25.90
C SER A 130 -19.72 -11.07 25.10
N PRO A 131 -20.94 -11.59 24.85
CA PRO A 131 -21.07 -12.84 24.11
C PRO A 131 -20.58 -12.68 22.66
N ASP A 132 -20.05 -13.78 22.11
CA ASP A 132 -19.63 -13.86 20.70
C ASP A 132 -20.79 -13.64 19.70
N LYS A 133 -22.00 -13.41 20.18
CA LYS A 133 -23.22 -13.21 19.41
C LYS A 133 -23.88 -11.90 19.81
N GLY A 134 -23.79 -10.89 18.98
CA GLY A 134 -24.51 -9.64 19.07
C GLY A 134 -25.18 -9.29 17.74
N GLU A 135 -26.17 -8.42 17.76
CA GLU A 135 -26.79 -7.87 16.55
C GLU A 135 -25.83 -6.94 15.77
N VAL A 136 -24.83 -6.38 16.47
CA VAL A 136 -23.83 -5.48 15.91
C VAL A 136 -22.44 -5.96 16.32
N SER A 137 -21.56 -6.11 15.33
CA SER A 137 -20.14 -6.35 15.56
C SER A 137 -19.37 -5.04 15.55
N PHE A 138 -18.62 -4.76 16.61
CA PHE A 138 -17.74 -3.59 16.68
C PHE A 138 -16.28 -4.01 16.52
N TRP A 139 -15.62 -3.51 15.47
CA TRP A 139 -14.22 -3.75 15.25
C TRP A 139 -13.40 -2.51 15.63
N THR A 140 -12.66 -2.60 16.72
CA THR A 140 -11.89 -1.49 17.29
C THR A 140 -10.64 -1.13 16.50
N GLY A 141 -10.17 -2.02 15.64
CA GLY A 141 -8.86 -1.87 14.99
C GLY A 141 -7.70 -2.06 15.98
N CYS A 142 -6.53 -1.55 15.60
CA CYS A 142 -5.32 -1.70 16.42
C CYS A 142 -5.08 -0.50 17.36
N THR A 143 -5.67 0.65 17.09
CA THR A 143 -5.37 1.93 17.79
C THR A 143 -5.70 1.83 19.28
N MET A 144 -6.88 1.32 19.61
CA MET A 144 -7.31 1.18 21.01
C MET A 144 -6.41 0.26 21.83
N TYR A 145 -5.84 -0.75 21.20
CA TYR A 145 -4.87 -1.63 21.83
C TYR A 145 -3.56 -0.91 22.18
N TYR A 146 -3.13 0.04 21.34
CA TYR A 146 -1.88 0.78 21.56
C TYR A 146 -2.04 1.97 22.48
N ASP A 147 -3.23 2.52 22.63
CA ASP A 147 -3.50 3.67 23.50
C ASP A 147 -3.09 3.37 24.96
N ALA A 148 -3.25 2.14 25.40
CA ALA A 148 -2.82 1.69 26.73
C ALA A 148 -1.28 1.73 26.92
N PHE A 149 -0.51 1.66 25.82
CA PHE A 149 0.95 1.68 25.82
C PHE A 149 1.54 3.04 25.48
N PHE A 150 0.74 3.97 24.96
CA PHE A 150 1.15 5.30 24.55
C PHE A 150 0.20 6.39 25.12
N PRO A 151 0.09 6.49 26.45
CA PRO A 151 -0.88 7.41 27.09
C PRO A 151 -0.55 8.88 26.89
N GLU A 152 0.59 9.22 26.30
CA GLU A 152 1.06 10.59 26.07
C GLU A 152 0.87 11.09 24.62
N PHE A 153 0.18 10.32 23.77
CA PHE A 153 -0.09 10.71 22.39
C PHE A 153 -1.54 11.09 22.14
#